data_10658e458a3b358451293ea6894b00a0
#
_entry.id   10658e458a3b358451293ea6894b00a0
#
_cell.length_a   1.000
_cell.length_b   1.000
_cell.length_c   1.000
_cell.angle_alpha   90.00
_cell.angle_beta   90.00
_cell.angle_gamma   90.00
#
_symmetry.space_group_name_H-M   'P 1'
#
loop_
_entity.id
_entity.type
_entity.pdbx_description
1 polymer ?
#
loop_
_entity_poly.entity_id
_entity_poly.type
_entity_poly.pdbx_seq_one_letter_code
_entity_poly.pdbx_strand_id
1 'polypeptide(L)'
;QDVCSNTQYGLRLVAMSALFNNGYNIPRNKVQSIFSDLYGMTLNEQTLQAQNEFAYGCLADDEAHIKTKLLQSEVVHYDETGFYVGKDRFWEHVASNEHYTALFVHPQRGAAAHQTDISILPSFQNWAVHDCWSTYFNFTGCRHAVCGAHLLREFTALVESGSKWAQNFHSFL
;
A
#
# COMPACT_ATOMS: atom_id res chain seq x y z
N GLN A 1 -16.81 -8.45 -29.05
CA GLN A 1 -15.46 -8.99 -29.28
C GLN A 1 -14.48 -8.13 -28.48
N ASP A 2 -14.09 -8.62 -27.30
CA ASP A 2 -13.24 -7.88 -26.34
C ASP A 2 -11.76 -8.27 -26.49
N VAL A 3 -11.27 -8.45 -27.70
CA VAL A 3 -9.86 -8.76 -27.96
C VAL A 3 -9.19 -7.49 -28.48
N CYS A 4 -8.38 -6.86 -27.63
CA CYS A 4 -7.50 -5.77 -28.06
C CYS A 4 -6.41 -6.33 -28.99
N SER A 5 -6.10 -5.58 -30.04
CA SER A 5 -5.15 -5.94 -31.10
C SER A 5 -3.89 -6.63 -30.55
N ASN A 6 -3.45 -7.72 -31.15
CA ASN A 6 -2.28 -8.54 -30.81
C ASN A 6 -2.33 -9.34 -29.49
N THR A 7 -3.42 -9.31 -28.72
CA THR A 7 -3.58 -10.18 -27.56
C THR A 7 -4.54 -11.33 -27.89
N GLN A 8 -4.13 -12.56 -27.56
CA GLN A 8 -4.98 -13.75 -27.73
C GLN A 8 -6.10 -13.83 -26.65
N TYR A 9 -6.11 -12.92 -25.68
CA TYR A 9 -6.92 -13.01 -24.49
C TYR A 9 -7.76 -11.74 -24.32
N GLY A 10 -9.05 -11.92 -23.99
CA GLY A 10 -9.97 -10.81 -23.74
C GLY A 10 -9.74 -10.13 -22.38
N LEU A 11 -10.25 -8.90 -22.23
CA LEU A 11 -10.09 -8.06 -21.03
C LEU A 11 -10.58 -8.74 -19.74
N ARG A 12 -11.60 -9.59 -19.81
CA ARG A 12 -12.10 -10.33 -18.62
C ARG A 12 -11.04 -11.29 -18.07
N LEU A 13 -10.29 -11.96 -18.92
CA LEU A 13 -9.23 -12.85 -18.47
C LEU A 13 -8.07 -12.04 -17.86
N VAL A 14 -7.72 -10.91 -18.44
CA VAL A 14 -6.74 -9.98 -17.89
C VAL A 14 -7.16 -9.52 -16.50
N ALA A 15 -8.40 -9.07 -16.33
CA ALA A 15 -8.94 -8.63 -15.05
C ALA A 15 -8.95 -9.77 -14.01
N MET A 16 -9.36 -10.98 -14.39
CA MET A 16 -9.36 -12.15 -13.49
C MET A 16 -7.95 -12.53 -13.07
N SER A 17 -6.98 -12.56 -13.99
CA SER A 17 -5.59 -12.90 -13.67
C SER A 17 -4.96 -11.88 -12.74
N ALA A 18 -5.19 -10.58 -12.99
CA ALA A 18 -4.73 -9.49 -12.14
C ALA A 18 -5.38 -9.58 -10.74
N LEU A 19 -6.68 -9.83 -10.65
CA LEU A 19 -7.39 -9.99 -9.39
C LEU A 19 -6.87 -11.19 -8.58
N PHE A 20 -6.68 -12.35 -9.21
CA PHE A 20 -6.17 -13.52 -8.53
C PHE A 20 -4.74 -13.29 -8.02
N ASN A 21 -3.88 -12.70 -8.85
CA ASN A 21 -2.48 -12.50 -8.48
C ASN A 21 -2.28 -11.37 -7.46
N ASN A 22 -2.92 -10.21 -7.65
CA ASN A 22 -2.69 -9.03 -6.82
C ASN A 22 -3.77 -8.84 -5.73
N GLY A 23 -5.04 -9.10 -6.04
CA GLY A 23 -6.13 -8.93 -5.07
C GLY A 23 -6.19 -10.07 -4.04
N TYR A 24 -5.94 -11.31 -4.48
CA TYR A 24 -5.98 -12.50 -3.60
C TYR A 24 -4.59 -13.06 -3.29
N ASN A 25 -3.51 -12.42 -3.73
CA ASN A 25 -2.13 -12.86 -3.50
C ASN A 25 -1.85 -14.32 -3.92
N ILE A 26 -2.53 -14.80 -4.97
CA ILE A 26 -2.31 -16.15 -5.48
C ILE A 26 -1.04 -16.16 -6.34
N PRO A 27 -0.04 -17.00 -6.03
CA PRO A 27 1.17 -17.10 -6.84
C PRO A 27 0.89 -17.40 -8.30
N ARG A 28 1.66 -16.83 -9.25
CA ARG A 28 1.42 -16.94 -10.69
C ARG A 28 1.30 -18.38 -11.18
N ASN A 29 2.14 -19.28 -10.68
CA ASN A 29 2.06 -20.72 -11.02
C ASN A 29 0.73 -21.35 -10.59
N LYS A 30 0.12 -20.88 -9.50
CA LYS A 30 -1.21 -21.33 -9.06
C LYS A 30 -2.32 -20.71 -9.91
N VAL A 31 -2.16 -19.45 -10.31
CA VAL A 31 -3.07 -18.81 -11.27
C VAL A 31 -3.07 -19.57 -12.59
N GLN A 32 -1.90 -20.01 -13.10
CA GLN A 32 -1.81 -20.88 -14.27
C GLN A 32 -2.60 -22.18 -14.10
N SER A 33 -2.41 -22.88 -12.96
CA SER A 33 -3.14 -24.10 -12.66
C SER A 33 -4.66 -23.87 -12.65
N ILE A 34 -5.14 -22.79 -12.01
CA ILE A 34 -6.56 -22.45 -11.97
C ILE A 34 -7.13 -22.26 -13.38
N PHE A 35 -6.45 -21.51 -14.25
CA PHE A 35 -6.92 -21.33 -15.63
C PHE A 35 -6.87 -22.62 -16.45
N SER A 36 -5.85 -23.45 -16.23
CA SER A 36 -5.77 -24.78 -16.86
C SER A 36 -6.91 -25.70 -16.43
N ASP A 37 -7.15 -25.80 -15.12
CA ASP A 37 -8.12 -26.73 -14.55
C ASP A 37 -9.58 -26.33 -14.82
N LEU A 38 -9.88 -25.02 -14.76
CA LEU A 38 -11.25 -24.52 -14.93
C LEU A 38 -11.63 -24.27 -16.39
N TYR A 39 -10.66 -23.85 -17.22
CA TYR A 39 -10.95 -23.39 -18.59
C TYR A 39 -10.15 -24.12 -19.67
N GLY A 40 -9.27 -25.05 -19.31
CA GLY A 40 -8.38 -25.73 -20.25
C GLY A 40 -7.36 -24.79 -20.91
N MET A 41 -7.05 -23.66 -20.28
CA MET A 41 -6.20 -22.61 -20.86
C MET A 41 -4.78 -22.69 -20.31
N THR A 42 -3.79 -22.84 -21.18
CA THR A 42 -2.39 -22.80 -20.78
C THR A 42 -1.85 -21.38 -20.90
N LEU A 43 -1.68 -20.71 -19.75
CA LEU A 43 -1.04 -19.41 -19.64
C LEU A 43 0.41 -19.59 -19.15
N ASN A 44 1.36 -18.85 -19.71
CA ASN A 44 2.71 -18.83 -19.16
C ASN A 44 2.90 -17.62 -18.20
N GLU A 45 3.95 -17.66 -17.39
CA GLU A 45 4.20 -16.59 -16.39
C GLU A 45 4.46 -15.23 -17.04
N GLN A 46 5.09 -15.19 -18.21
CA GLN A 46 5.33 -13.95 -18.95
C GLN A 46 4.01 -13.33 -19.43
N THR A 47 3.05 -14.16 -19.87
CA THR A 47 1.71 -13.68 -20.22
C THR A 47 1.00 -13.06 -19.01
N LEU A 48 1.06 -13.71 -17.85
CA LEU A 48 0.48 -13.18 -16.62
C LEU A 48 1.16 -11.88 -16.17
N GLN A 49 2.48 -11.78 -16.32
CA GLN A 49 3.23 -10.56 -16.07
C GLN A 49 2.77 -9.41 -16.98
N ALA A 50 2.72 -9.66 -18.30
CA ALA A 50 2.28 -8.67 -19.27
C ALA A 50 0.82 -8.22 -19.03
N GLN A 51 -0.05 -9.14 -18.59
CA GLN A 51 -1.43 -8.82 -18.21
C GLN A 51 -1.49 -7.91 -16.96
N ASN A 52 -0.65 -8.15 -15.97
CA ASN A 52 -0.55 -7.29 -14.79
C ASN A 52 -0.05 -5.88 -15.15
N GLU A 53 0.97 -5.78 -16.01
CA GLU A 53 1.49 -4.49 -16.49
C GLU A 53 0.43 -3.71 -17.28
N PHE A 54 -0.32 -4.41 -18.12
CA PHE A 54 -1.43 -3.82 -18.86
C PHE A 54 -2.54 -3.34 -17.91
N ALA A 55 -2.95 -4.16 -16.94
CA ALA A 55 -3.95 -3.80 -15.94
C ALA A 55 -3.51 -2.58 -15.11
N TYR A 56 -2.24 -2.54 -14.72
CA TYR A 56 -1.65 -1.40 -14.02
C TYR A 56 -1.79 -0.11 -14.84
N GLY A 57 -1.45 -0.15 -16.14
CA GLY A 57 -1.62 1.01 -17.02
C GLY A 57 -3.09 1.47 -17.17
N CYS A 58 -4.04 0.53 -17.16
CA CYS A 58 -5.47 0.86 -17.22
C CYS A 58 -6.00 1.54 -15.95
N LEU A 59 -5.35 1.36 -14.79
CA LEU A 59 -5.78 1.87 -13.49
C LEU A 59 -5.13 3.22 -13.11
N ALA A 60 -4.35 3.82 -13.99
CA ALA A 60 -3.63 5.07 -13.70
C ALA A 60 -4.58 6.23 -13.30
N ASP A 61 -5.72 6.35 -13.96
CA ASP A 61 -6.71 7.39 -13.65
C ASP A 61 -7.40 7.11 -12.28
N ASP A 62 -7.64 5.84 -11.96
CA ASP A 62 -8.18 5.43 -10.66
C ASP A 62 -7.20 5.72 -9.53
N GLU A 63 -5.90 5.45 -9.74
CA GLU A 63 -4.84 5.80 -8.77
C GLU A 63 -4.78 7.31 -8.55
N ALA A 64 -4.80 8.12 -9.61
CA ALA A 64 -4.81 9.57 -9.52
C ALA A 64 -6.06 10.09 -8.78
N HIS A 65 -7.23 9.47 -9.03
CA HIS A 65 -8.46 9.78 -8.32
C HIS A 65 -8.35 9.48 -6.82
N ILE A 66 -7.83 8.31 -6.44
CA ILE A 66 -7.60 7.92 -5.04
C ILE A 66 -6.69 8.95 -4.34
N LYS A 67 -5.57 9.32 -4.95
CA LYS A 67 -4.65 10.33 -4.40
C LYS A 67 -5.33 11.69 -4.22
N THR A 68 -6.15 12.11 -5.19
CA THR A 68 -6.93 13.35 -5.10
C THR A 68 -7.92 13.31 -3.94
N LYS A 69 -8.61 12.19 -3.74
CA LYS A 69 -9.56 12.01 -2.62
C LYS A 69 -8.86 12.04 -1.27
N LEU A 70 -7.70 11.41 -1.16
CA LEU A 70 -6.89 11.46 0.07
C LEU A 70 -6.39 12.88 0.35
N LEU A 71 -5.92 13.63 -0.64
CA LEU A 71 -5.50 15.02 -0.47
C LEU A 71 -6.63 15.95 0.02
N GLN A 72 -7.87 15.65 -0.34
CA GLN A 72 -9.07 16.40 0.08
C GLN A 72 -9.61 15.95 1.44
N SER A 73 -9.09 14.88 2.01
CA SER A 73 -9.58 14.30 3.26
C SER A 73 -9.17 15.15 4.47
N GLU A 74 -10.02 15.20 5.49
CA GLU A 74 -9.72 15.88 6.76
C GLU A 74 -8.62 15.14 7.53
N VAL A 75 -8.62 13.80 7.48
CA VAL A 75 -7.68 12.94 8.20
C VAL A 75 -7.15 11.88 7.24
N VAL A 76 -5.83 11.71 7.22
CA VAL A 76 -5.15 10.63 6.50
C VAL A 76 -4.14 9.96 7.43
N HIS A 77 -4.18 8.63 7.46
CA HIS A 77 -3.24 7.80 8.19
C HIS A 77 -2.05 7.46 7.30
N TYR A 78 -0.85 7.61 7.83
CA TYR A 78 0.41 7.27 7.17
C TYR A 78 1.13 6.21 7.98
N ASP A 79 1.62 5.19 7.29
CA ASP A 79 2.43 4.12 7.88
C ASP A 79 3.35 3.54 6.82
N GLU A 80 4.37 2.77 7.22
CA GLU A 80 5.23 2.06 6.31
C GLU A 80 5.63 0.69 6.86
N THR A 81 5.79 -0.26 5.95
CA THR A 81 6.27 -1.59 6.27
C THR A 81 7.47 -1.98 5.41
N GLY A 82 8.47 -2.60 6.04
CA GLY A 82 9.67 -3.07 5.35
C GLY A 82 9.48 -4.49 4.83
N PHE A 83 9.92 -4.75 3.61
CA PHE A 83 9.95 -6.08 3.01
C PHE A 83 11.21 -6.29 2.17
N TYR A 84 11.44 -7.51 1.70
CA TYR A 84 12.61 -7.84 0.92
C TYR A 84 12.20 -8.34 -0.49
N VAL A 85 12.92 -7.86 -1.50
CA VAL A 85 12.89 -8.39 -2.86
C VAL A 85 14.27 -8.95 -3.16
N GLY A 86 14.39 -10.28 -3.16
CA GLY A 86 15.70 -10.92 -3.21
C GLY A 86 16.54 -10.58 -1.98
N LYS A 87 17.63 -9.84 -2.16
CA LYS A 87 18.53 -9.40 -1.08
C LYS A 87 18.31 -7.94 -0.67
N ASP A 88 17.55 -7.19 -1.45
CA ASP A 88 17.36 -5.77 -1.27
C ASP A 88 16.13 -5.48 -0.42
N ARG A 89 16.29 -4.56 0.55
CA ARG A 89 15.20 -4.11 1.39
C ARG A 89 14.49 -2.93 0.75
N PHE A 90 13.15 -3.03 0.73
CA PHE A 90 12.24 -1.97 0.28
C PHE A 90 11.25 -1.63 1.39
N TRP A 91 10.58 -0.50 1.19
CA TRP A 91 9.53 -0.02 2.09
C TRP A 91 8.28 0.25 1.28
N GLU A 92 7.18 -0.32 1.72
CA GLU A 92 5.86 0.02 1.22
C GLU A 92 5.29 1.12 2.11
N HIS A 93 5.00 2.25 1.52
CA HIS A 93 4.41 3.40 2.17
C HIS A 93 2.93 3.41 1.91
N VAL A 94 2.15 3.66 2.96
CA VAL A 94 0.70 3.65 2.94
C VAL A 94 0.19 5.05 3.29
N ALA A 95 -0.78 5.54 2.54
CA ALA A 95 -1.62 6.67 2.91
C ALA A 95 -3.08 6.24 2.81
N SER A 96 -3.86 6.32 3.90
CA SER A 96 -5.22 5.78 3.93
C SER A 96 -6.18 6.60 4.77
N ASN A 97 -7.45 6.52 4.42
CA ASN A 97 -8.59 6.90 5.24
C ASN A 97 -9.62 5.75 5.26
N GLU A 98 -10.84 5.99 5.73
CA GLU A 98 -11.89 4.96 5.80
C GLU A 98 -12.36 4.44 4.42
N HIS A 99 -12.08 5.16 3.31
CA HIS A 99 -12.61 4.85 1.98
C HIS A 99 -11.53 4.57 0.94
N TYR A 100 -10.33 5.15 1.11
CA TYR A 100 -9.28 5.14 0.10
C TYR A 100 -7.93 4.74 0.71
N THR A 101 -7.15 4.00 -0.07
CA THR A 101 -5.77 3.65 0.27
C THR A 101 -4.89 3.84 -0.96
N ALA A 102 -3.82 4.61 -0.80
CA ALA A 102 -2.74 4.73 -1.77
C ALA A 102 -1.48 4.06 -1.21
N LEU A 103 -0.82 3.29 -2.07
CA LEU A 103 0.39 2.54 -1.74
C LEU A 103 1.50 2.93 -2.72
N PHE A 104 2.74 3.03 -2.23
CA PHE A 104 3.90 3.08 -3.10
C PHE A 104 5.11 2.42 -2.46
N VAL A 105 6.01 1.91 -3.29
CA VAL A 105 7.23 1.23 -2.85
C VAL A 105 8.44 2.12 -3.10
N HIS A 106 9.34 2.18 -2.11
CA HIS A 106 10.59 2.93 -2.22
C HIS A 106 11.74 2.19 -1.52
N PRO A 107 13.00 2.26 -2.01
CA PRO A 107 14.14 1.61 -1.35
C PRO A 107 14.50 2.25 0.00
N GLN A 108 14.04 3.48 0.26
CA GLN A 108 14.29 4.17 1.53
C GLN A 108 13.00 4.38 2.31
N ARG A 109 13.09 4.26 3.65
CA ARG A 109 11.97 4.50 4.56
C ARG A 109 11.67 5.99 4.75
N GLY A 110 12.69 6.85 4.71
CA GLY A 110 12.64 8.19 5.27
C GLY A 110 12.14 9.30 4.34
N ALA A 111 12.55 10.52 4.66
CA ALA A 111 12.15 11.74 3.97
C ALA A 111 12.35 11.67 2.45
N ALA A 112 13.39 11.00 1.97
CA ALA A 112 13.64 10.84 0.54
C ALA A 112 12.52 10.10 -0.21
N ALA A 113 11.85 9.13 0.44
CA ALA A 113 10.71 8.45 -0.14
C ALA A 113 9.52 9.41 -0.32
N HIS A 114 9.27 10.23 0.69
CA HIS A 114 8.17 11.18 0.66
C HIS A 114 8.43 12.43 -0.19
N GLN A 115 9.67 12.71 -0.55
CA GLN A 115 10.03 13.81 -1.48
C GLN A 115 9.85 13.45 -2.96
N THR A 116 9.35 12.25 -3.25
CA THR A 116 9.02 11.82 -4.62
C THR A 116 7.61 12.27 -5.03
N ASP A 117 7.38 12.40 -6.32
CA ASP A 117 6.07 12.78 -6.89
C ASP A 117 4.97 11.72 -6.63
N ILE A 118 5.37 10.53 -6.15
CA ILE A 118 4.46 9.43 -5.85
C ILE A 118 3.74 9.66 -4.51
N SER A 119 4.44 10.28 -3.55
CA SER A 119 3.89 10.54 -2.21
C SER A 119 2.95 11.74 -2.18
N ILE A 120 1.83 11.60 -1.50
CA ILE A 120 0.88 12.71 -1.28
C ILE A 120 1.22 13.56 -0.04
N LEU A 121 2.07 13.05 0.87
CA LEU A 121 2.36 13.69 2.15
C LEU A 121 2.90 15.13 2.02
N PRO A 122 3.82 15.46 1.10
CA PRO A 122 4.31 16.84 0.95
C PRO A 122 3.23 17.86 0.55
N SER A 123 2.18 17.39 -0.12
CA SER A 123 1.07 18.24 -0.59
C SER A 123 -0.16 18.20 0.33
N PHE A 124 -0.14 17.35 1.36
CA PHE A 124 -1.24 17.21 2.29
C PHE A 124 -1.27 18.37 3.31
N GLN A 125 -2.46 18.91 3.62
CA GLN A 125 -2.61 20.13 4.43
C GLN A 125 -3.44 19.95 5.70
N ASN A 126 -4.10 18.80 5.86
CA ASN A 126 -4.98 18.52 6.99
C ASN A 126 -4.30 17.64 8.07
N TRP A 127 -5.02 16.76 8.75
CA TRP A 127 -4.47 15.93 9.81
C TRP A 127 -3.79 14.68 9.29
N ALA A 128 -2.47 14.62 9.43
CA ALA A 128 -1.66 13.42 9.18
C ALA A 128 -1.52 12.63 10.49
N VAL A 129 -2.10 11.43 10.53
CA VAL A 129 -1.97 10.50 11.66
C VAL A 129 -0.87 9.50 11.33
N HIS A 130 0.15 9.39 12.18
CA HIS A 130 1.30 8.52 11.96
C HIS A 130 1.92 8.06 13.28
N ASP A 131 2.94 7.22 13.25
CA ASP A 131 3.75 6.88 14.42
C ASP A 131 4.58 8.09 14.92
N CYS A 132 5.32 7.91 16.01
CA CYS A 132 6.17 8.98 16.56
C CYS A 132 7.48 9.19 15.79
N TRP A 133 7.64 8.62 14.58
CA TRP A 133 8.88 8.77 13.86
C TRP A 133 9.13 10.20 13.39
N SER A 134 10.32 10.73 13.73
CA SER A 134 10.66 12.15 13.55
C SER A 134 10.58 12.65 12.11
N THR A 135 10.70 11.77 11.12
CA THR A 135 10.63 12.13 9.69
C THR A 135 9.30 12.78 9.32
N TYR A 136 8.19 12.30 9.87
CA TYR A 136 6.86 12.84 9.56
C TYR A 136 6.73 14.30 9.97
N PHE A 137 7.28 14.69 11.11
CA PHE A 137 7.19 16.06 11.64
C PHE A 137 7.99 17.09 10.82
N ASN A 138 8.79 16.66 9.83
CA ASN A 138 9.47 17.57 8.90
C ASN A 138 8.52 18.13 7.82
N PHE A 139 7.33 17.53 7.65
CA PHE A 139 6.32 17.98 6.68
C PHE A 139 5.38 19.00 7.31
N THR A 140 5.85 20.25 7.43
CA THR A 140 5.16 21.33 8.15
C THR A 140 3.91 21.87 7.45
N GLY A 141 3.59 21.38 6.25
CA GLY A 141 2.38 21.76 5.49
C GLY A 141 1.07 21.18 6.06
N CYS A 142 1.15 20.14 6.87
CA CYS A 142 0.01 19.49 7.51
C CYS A 142 0.07 19.59 9.04
N ARG A 143 -1.03 19.22 9.69
CA ARG A 143 -1.10 19.02 11.15
C ARG A 143 -0.77 17.58 11.47
N HIS A 144 -0.16 17.33 12.62
CA HIS A 144 0.27 16.00 13.02
C HIS A 144 -0.54 15.48 14.20
N ALA A 145 -0.93 14.21 14.13
CA ALA A 145 -1.49 13.47 15.25
C ALA A 145 -0.78 12.11 15.36
N VAL A 146 -0.51 11.68 16.57
CA VAL A 146 0.14 10.39 16.80
C VAL A 146 -0.90 9.28 16.80
N CYS A 147 -0.59 8.18 16.13
CA CYS A 147 -1.45 7.01 16.05
C CYS A 147 -1.58 6.33 17.42
N GLY A 148 -2.80 6.27 17.96
CA GLY A 148 -3.09 5.66 19.26
C GLY A 148 -2.72 4.19 19.33
N ALA A 149 -2.85 3.43 18.24
CA ALA A 149 -2.45 2.03 18.19
C ALA A 149 -0.93 1.83 18.35
N HIS A 150 -0.12 2.74 17.78
CA HIS A 150 1.33 2.73 17.97
C HIS A 150 1.70 3.09 19.42
N LEU A 151 1.07 4.13 19.97
CA LEU A 151 1.26 4.50 21.37
C LEU A 151 0.91 3.35 22.32
N LEU A 152 -0.24 2.71 22.13
CA LEU A 152 -0.62 1.55 22.96
C LEU A 152 0.40 0.42 22.90
N ARG A 153 0.95 0.10 21.73
CA ARG A 153 2.00 -0.92 21.59
C ARG A 153 3.27 -0.54 22.35
N GLU A 154 3.70 0.72 22.24
CA GLU A 154 4.88 1.20 22.98
C GLU A 154 4.67 1.18 24.49
N PHE A 155 3.51 1.64 24.97
CA PHE A 155 3.18 1.57 26.39
C PHE A 155 3.06 0.15 26.90
N THR A 156 2.48 -0.77 26.12
CA THR A 156 2.44 -2.19 26.47
C THR A 156 3.86 -2.75 26.67
N ALA A 157 4.78 -2.49 25.75
CA ALA A 157 6.16 -2.93 25.86
C ALA A 157 6.87 -2.33 27.10
N LEU A 158 6.60 -1.06 27.42
CA LEU A 158 7.12 -0.41 28.62
C LEU A 158 6.55 -1.01 29.91
N VAL A 159 5.26 -1.35 29.93
CA VAL A 159 4.63 -2.04 31.07
C VAL A 159 5.24 -3.43 31.26
N GLU A 160 5.42 -4.20 30.20
CA GLU A 160 6.05 -5.53 30.23
C GLU A 160 7.51 -5.47 30.70
N SER A 161 8.23 -4.38 30.40
CA SER A 161 9.60 -4.13 30.91
C SER A 161 9.63 -3.69 32.37
N GLY A 162 8.50 -3.57 33.08
CA GLY A 162 8.38 -3.23 34.47
C GLY A 162 8.28 -1.73 34.80
N SER A 163 8.01 -0.89 33.82
CA SER A 163 7.87 0.55 34.00
C SER A 163 6.54 0.92 34.67
N LYS A 164 6.60 1.28 35.97
CA LYS A 164 5.41 1.60 36.78
C LYS A 164 4.65 2.84 36.27
N TRP A 165 5.34 3.85 35.75
CA TRP A 165 4.67 5.06 35.25
C TRP A 165 3.89 4.77 33.96
N ALA A 166 4.39 3.84 33.13
CA ALA A 166 3.72 3.46 31.89
C ALA A 166 2.39 2.75 32.13
N GLN A 167 2.23 2.05 33.26
CA GLN A 167 0.95 1.41 33.64
C GLN A 167 -0.18 2.42 33.76
N ASN A 168 0.07 3.58 34.37
CA ASN A 168 -0.94 4.63 34.53
C ASN A 168 -1.36 5.23 33.18
N PHE A 169 -0.39 5.47 32.28
CA PHE A 169 -0.66 5.96 30.94
C PHE A 169 -1.37 4.93 30.06
N HIS A 170 -0.95 3.66 30.14
CA HIS A 170 -1.60 2.59 29.39
C HIS A 170 -3.07 2.39 29.77
N SER A 171 -3.43 2.59 31.04
CA SER A 171 -4.82 2.51 31.49
C SER A 171 -5.67 3.72 31.12
N PHE A 172 -5.05 4.84 30.74
CA PHE A 172 -5.73 6.06 30.30
C PHE A 172 -6.04 6.05 28.79
N LEU A 173 -5.22 5.40 27.98
CA LEU A 173 -5.38 5.27 26.53
C LEU A 173 -6.38 4.16 26.18
#